data_3bdcceb6abc2cfcd7283cca2e6a0ca79
#
_entry.id   3bdcceb6abc2cfcd7283cca2e6a0ca79
#
_cell.length_a   1.000
_cell.length_b   1.000
_cell.length_c   1.000
_cell.angle_alpha   90.00
_cell.angle_beta   90.00
_cell.angle_gamma   90.00
#
_symmetry.space_group_name_H-M   'P 1'
#
loop_
_entity.id
_entity.type
_entity.pdbx_description
1 polymer ?
#
loop_
_entity_poly.entity_id
_entity_poly.type
_entity_poly.pdbx_seq_one_letter_code
_entity_poly.pdbx_strand_id
1 'polypeptide(L)'
;MDRFQAMRLFTRIVELGSFSRAAENLGLPRASATQIIKQLEAHLGVRLLQRTTRQVRTTLDGDGYYQRCVAILADMDEMESSFSQAAGQPRGRIKVDLSVSFGRLVMIPALPDFCARYPQIQVDVSVTDRQIDLIREGVDCVLRIG
;
A
#
# COMPACT_ATOMS: atom_id res chain seq x y z
N MET A 1 21.47 -3.21 5.58
CA MET A 1 20.18 -2.95 4.91
C MET A 1 19.09 -2.89 5.96
N ASP A 2 18.35 -1.81 6.00
CA ASP A 2 17.12 -1.72 6.78
C ASP A 2 16.01 -2.52 6.07
N ARG A 3 15.58 -3.62 6.69
CA ARG A 3 14.59 -4.52 6.09
C ARG A 3 13.21 -3.88 5.98
N PHE A 4 12.81 -3.07 6.97
CA PHE A 4 11.52 -2.40 6.93
C PHE A 4 11.46 -1.35 5.83
N GLN A 5 12.52 -0.57 5.69
CA GLN A 5 12.64 0.37 4.59
C GLN A 5 12.60 -0.34 3.24
N ALA A 6 13.27 -1.50 3.13
CA ALA A 6 13.26 -2.30 1.91
C ALA A 6 11.87 -2.88 1.59
N MET A 7 11.14 -3.36 2.61
CA MET A 7 9.76 -3.84 2.45
C MET A 7 8.81 -2.71 2.04
N ARG A 8 8.87 -1.56 2.71
CA ARG A 8 8.08 -0.37 2.35
C ARG A 8 8.37 0.09 0.92
N LEU A 9 9.64 0.14 0.54
CA LEU A 9 10.02 0.51 -0.82
C LEU A 9 9.53 -0.49 -1.85
N PHE A 10 9.68 -1.78 -1.59
CA PHE A 10 9.22 -2.85 -2.47
C PHE A 10 7.70 -2.78 -2.69
N THR A 11 6.91 -2.71 -1.61
CA THR A 11 5.45 -2.59 -1.71
C THR A 11 5.04 -1.35 -2.50
N ARG A 12 5.71 -0.23 -2.27
CA ARG A 12 5.41 1.01 -2.98
C ARG A 12 5.79 0.96 -4.46
N ILE A 13 6.87 0.25 -4.83
CA ILE A 13 7.23 0.01 -6.23
C ILE A 13 6.16 -0.84 -6.93
N VAL A 14 5.66 -1.89 -6.27
CA VAL A 14 4.59 -2.74 -6.82
C VAL A 14 3.32 -1.94 -7.05
N GLU A 15 2.91 -1.14 -6.07
CA GLU A 15 1.68 -0.34 -6.12
C GLU A 15 1.73 0.76 -7.20
N LEU A 16 2.87 1.43 -7.33
CA LEU A 16 3.05 2.55 -8.26
C LEU A 16 3.59 2.14 -9.63
N GLY A 17 4.05 0.90 -9.77
CA GLY A 17 4.69 0.40 -11.00
C GLY A 17 5.97 1.15 -11.39
N SER A 18 6.61 1.86 -10.45
CA SER A 18 7.73 2.77 -10.73
C SER A 18 8.69 2.93 -9.56
N PHE A 19 9.96 2.66 -9.80
CA PHE A 19 11.03 2.91 -8.82
C PHE A 19 11.18 4.37 -8.45
N SER A 20 11.10 5.26 -9.43
CA SER A 20 11.28 6.70 -9.22
C SER A 20 10.15 7.29 -8.39
N ARG A 21 8.90 6.94 -8.71
CA ARG A 21 7.72 7.40 -7.97
C ARG A 21 7.69 6.85 -6.55
N ALA A 22 8.07 5.59 -6.37
CA ALA A 22 8.15 4.99 -5.06
C ALA A 22 9.23 5.62 -4.18
N ALA A 23 10.42 5.88 -4.74
CA ALA A 23 11.49 6.57 -4.04
C ALA A 23 11.06 7.98 -3.61
N GLU A 24 10.49 8.74 -4.52
CA GLU A 24 9.97 10.09 -4.26
C GLU A 24 8.89 10.09 -3.17
N ASN A 25 7.95 9.15 -3.23
CA ASN A 25 6.88 8.99 -2.23
C ASN A 25 7.43 8.70 -0.81
N LEU A 26 8.55 7.99 -0.73
CA LEU A 26 9.20 7.65 0.54
C LEU A 26 10.33 8.61 0.94
N GLY A 27 10.54 9.69 0.21
CA GLY A 27 11.61 10.65 0.48
C GLY A 27 13.03 10.08 0.30
N LEU A 28 13.18 9.07 -0.57
CA LEU A 28 14.46 8.41 -0.84
C LEU A 28 15.09 8.93 -2.13
N PRO A 29 16.44 9.02 -2.19
CA PRO A 29 17.12 9.28 -3.47
C PRO A 29 16.80 8.17 -4.49
N ARG A 30 16.53 8.55 -5.74
CA ARG A 30 16.20 7.60 -6.82
C ARG A 30 17.25 6.50 -7.01
N ALA A 31 18.53 6.85 -6.90
CA ALA A 31 19.63 5.89 -7.01
C ALA A 31 19.61 4.84 -5.90
N SER A 32 19.19 5.22 -4.70
CA SER A 32 19.12 4.34 -3.54
C SER A 32 18.05 3.27 -3.69
N ALA A 33 16.91 3.58 -4.32
CA ALA A 33 15.82 2.63 -4.47
C ALA A 33 16.23 1.37 -5.22
N THR A 34 17.00 1.52 -6.30
CA THR A 34 17.52 0.38 -7.06
C THR A 34 18.49 -0.46 -6.25
N GLN A 35 19.35 0.18 -5.47
CA GLN A 35 20.33 -0.51 -4.63
C GLN A 35 19.67 -1.25 -3.48
N ILE A 36 18.69 -0.66 -2.83
CA ILE A 36 17.92 -1.29 -1.73
C ILE A 36 17.22 -2.56 -2.24
N ILE A 37 16.55 -2.50 -3.39
CA ILE A 37 15.87 -3.68 -3.93
C ILE A 37 16.87 -4.77 -4.35
N LYS A 38 18.00 -4.41 -4.96
CA LYS A 38 19.06 -5.39 -5.29
C LYS A 38 19.59 -6.09 -4.03
N GLN A 39 19.80 -5.36 -2.95
CA GLN A 39 20.23 -5.93 -1.67
C GLN A 39 19.16 -6.83 -1.05
N LEU A 40 17.89 -6.45 -1.16
CA LEU A 40 16.77 -7.26 -0.70
C LEU A 40 16.69 -8.59 -1.46
N GLU A 41 16.72 -8.55 -2.79
CA GLU A 41 16.70 -9.73 -3.65
C GLU A 41 17.92 -10.65 -3.40
N ALA A 42 19.10 -10.06 -3.23
CA ALA A 42 20.31 -10.81 -2.88
C ALA A 42 20.22 -11.47 -1.50
N HIS A 43 19.61 -10.78 -0.51
CA HIS A 43 19.39 -11.35 0.82
C HIS A 43 18.40 -12.52 0.82
N LEU A 44 17.35 -12.42 0.00
CA LEU A 44 16.32 -13.47 -0.12
C LEU A 44 16.75 -14.61 -1.07
N GLY A 45 17.76 -14.39 -1.90
CA GLY A 45 18.21 -15.36 -2.90
C GLY A 45 17.28 -15.50 -4.11
N VAL A 46 16.28 -14.64 -4.25
CA VAL A 46 15.29 -14.69 -5.34
C VAL A 46 15.07 -13.32 -5.94
N ARG A 47 14.63 -13.28 -7.20
CA ARG A 47 14.18 -12.04 -7.83
C ARG A 47 12.71 -11.80 -7.51
N LEU A 48 12.41 -10.59 -7.04
CA LEU A 48 11.05 -10.15 -6.72
C LEU A 48 10.42 -9.34 -7.84
N LEU A 49 11.25 -8.61 -8.61
CA LEU A 49 10.80 -7.71 -9.67
C LEU A 49 11.46 -8.05 -11.01
N GLN A 50 10.63 -7.99 -12.04
CA GLN A 50 11.06 -8.01 -13.43
C GLN A 50 10.98 -6.60 -14.01
N ARG A 51 12.07 -6.13 -14.58
CA ARG A 51 12.11 -4.85 -15.29
C ARG A 51 11.99 -5.11 -16.78
N THR A 52 10.95 -4.61 -17.37
CA THR A 52 10.91 -4.36 -18.82
C THR A 52 11.19 -2.88 -19.07
N THR A 53 11.51 -2.52 -20.30
CA THR A 53 11.78 -1.13 -20.68
C THR A 53 10.60 -0.18 -20.46
N ARG A 54 9.41 -0.71 -20.22
CA ARG A 54 8.16 0.06 -20.06
C ARG A 54 7.43 -0.15 -18.74
N GLN A 55 7.66 -1.26 -18.03
CA GLN A 55 6.90 -1.60 -16.83
C GLN A 55 7.74 -2.37 -15.81
N VAL A 56 7.42 -2.17 -14.55
CA VAL A 56 7.89 -3.01 -13.45
C VAL A 56 6.77 -3.99 -13.13
N ARG A 57 7.11 -5.28 -13.14
CA ARG A 57 6.19 -6.37 -12.76
C ARG A 57 6.81 -7.21 -11.66
N THR A 58 5.98 -7.80 -10.84
CA THR A 58 6.38 -8.81 -9.87
C THR A 58 6.69 -10.14 -10.55
N THR A 59 7.59 -10.91 -9.95
CA THR A 59 7.72 -12.35 -10.20
C THR A 59 6.68 -13.09 -9.36
N LEU A 60 6.57 -14.42 -9.52
CA LEU A 60 5.73 -15.24 -8.64
C LEU A 60 6.18 -15.13 -7.17
N ASP A 61 7.50 -15.17 -6.92
CA ASP A 61 8.07 -14.94 -5.59
C ASP A 61 7.78 -13.51 -5.09
N GLY A 62 7.83 -12.53 -6.01
CA GLY A 62 7.50 -11.13 -5.73
C GLY A 62 6.06 -10.95 -5.29
N ASP A 63 5.10 -11.64 -5.93
CA ASP A 63 3.68 -11.60 -5.53
C ASP A 63 3.49 -12.17 -4.13
N GLY A 64 4.09 -13.34 -3.85
CA GLY A 64 4.03 -13.95 -2.52
C GLY A 64 4.68 -13.07 -1.45
N TYR A 65 5.82 -12.47 -1.76
CA TYR A 65 6.53 -11.56 -0.86
C TYR A 65 5.72 -10.28 -0.62
N TYR A 66 5.10 -9.71 -1.67
CA TYR A 66 4.25 -8.54 -1.57
C TYR A 66 3.11 -8.73 -0.57
N GLN A 67 2.36 -9.84 -0.69
CA GLN A 67 1.25 -10.14 0.22
C GLN A 67 1.71 -10.19 1.68
N ARG A 68 2.86 -10.80 1.94
CA ARG A 68 3.42 -10.89 3.30
C ARG A 68 3.92 -9.52 3.79
N CYS A 69 4.55 -8.73 2.94
CA CYS A 69 5.01 -7.39 3.30
C CYS A 69 3.84 -6.49 3.69
N VAL A 70 2.75 -6.51 2.92
CA VAL A 70 1.53 -5.73 3.22
C VAL A 70 0.99 -6.09 4.60
N ALA A 71 0.89 -7.39 4.92
CA ALA A 71 0.41 -7.86 6.22
C ALA A 71 1.33 -7.39 7.37
N ILE A 72 2.65 -7.61 7.25
CA ILE A 72 3.61 -7.23 8.28
C ILE A 72 3.63 -5.72 8.51
N LEU A 73 3.60 -4.93 7.44
CA LEU A 73 3.58 -3.47 7.55
C LEU A 73 2.29 -2.97 8.19
N ALA A 74 1.15 -3.59 7.90
CA ALA A 74 -0.12 -3.29 8.54
C ALA A 74 -0.10 -3.61 10.05
N ASP A 75 0.43 -4.77 10.43
CA ASP A 75 0.58 -5.18 11.83
C ASP A 75 1.48 -4.19 12.61
N MET A 76 2.55 -3.72 11.97
CA MET A 76 3.41 -2.68 12.56
C MET A 76 2.68 -1.36 12.76
N ASP A 77 1.96 -0.90 11.74
CA ASP A 77 1.19 0.33 11.81
C ASP A 77 0.09 0.22 12.89
N GLU A 78 -0.55 -0.94 13.03
CA GLU A 78 -1.50 -1.22 14.11
C GLU A 78 -0.84 -1.19 15.49
N MET A 79 0.30 -1.85 15.64
CA MET A 79 1.07 -1.83 16.88
C MET A 79 1.44 -0.38 17.28
N GLU A 80 1.99 0.40 16.36
CA GLU A 80 2.35 1.80 16.62
C GLU A 80 1.12 2.66 16.92
N SER A 81 -0.01 2.42 16.24
CA SER A 81 -1.26 3.15 16.45
C SER A 81 -1.87 2.86 17.82
N SER A 82 -1.69 1.64 18.35
CA SER A 82 -2.19 1.28 19.68
C SER A 82 -1.59 2.14 20.79
N PHE A 83 -0.33 2.54 20.64
CA PHE A 83 0.34 3.46 21.56
C PHE A 83 -0.05 4.93 21.33
N SER A 84 -0.46 5.28 20.13
CA SER A 84 -0.89 6.66 19.81
C SER A 84 -2.36 6.92 20.12
N GLN A 85 -3.19 5.90 20.31
CA GLN A 85 -4.56 6.05 20.81
C GLN A 85 -4.59 6.69 22.21
N ALA A 86 -3.51 6.59 22.98
CA ALA A 86 -3.33 7.36 24.21
C ALA A 86 -3.31 8.89 23.96
N ALA A 87 -3.09 9.34 22.73
CA ALA A 87 -3.10 10.74 22.32
C ALA A 87 -4.39 11.20 21.63
N GLY A 88 -5.39 10.33 21.49
CA GLY A 88 -6.76 10.68 21.07
C GLY A 88 -6.97 10.96 19.57
N GLN A 89 -5.99 10.71 18.71
CA GLN A 89 -6.16 10.88 17.26
C GLN A 89 -5.86 9.58 16.50
N PRO A 90 -6.87 9.01 15.79
CA PRO A 90 -6.66 7.84 14.96
C PRO A 90 -5.74 8.15 13.79
N ARG A 91 -4.83 7.22 13.50
CA ARG A 91 -3.89 7.30 12.37
C ARG A 91 -3.73 5.95 11.72
N GLY A 92 -3.34 5.94 10.47
CA GLY A 92 -3.08 4.72 9.71
C GLY A 92 -3.62 4.81 8.29
N ARG A 93 -3.61 3.68 7.60
CA ARG A 93 -4.11 3.54 6.23
C ARG A 93 -5.30 2.60 6.22
N ILE A 94 -6.35 2.99 5.52
CA ILE A 94 -7.52 2.15 5.25
C ILE A 94 -7.75 2.05 3.74
N LYS A 95 -7.97 0.85 3.25
CA LYS A 95 -8.28 0.57 1.86
C LYS A 95 -9.71 0.11 1.71
N VAL A 96 -10.51 0.87 0.99
CA VAL A 96 -11.95 0.67 0.82
C VAL A 96 -12.29 0.46 -0.64
N ASP A 97 -13.09 -0.54 -0.95
CA ASP A 97 -13.67 -0.73 -2.27
C ASP A 97 -15.19 -0.52 -2.24
N LEU A 98 -15.69 0.28 -3.16
CA LEU A 98 -17.06 0.75 -3.20
C LEU A 98 -17.71 0.41 -4.53
N SER A 99 -19.03 0.16 -4.52
CA SER A 99 -19.78 0.14 -5.77
C SER A 99 -19.72 1.51 -6.46
N VAL A 100 -19.74 1.53 -7.78
CA VAL A 100 -19.53 2.77 -8.56
C VAL A 100 -20.52 3.85 -8.19
N SER A 101 -21.80 3.52 -8.08
CA SER A 101 -22.83 4.51 -7.75
C SER A 101 -22.67 5.09 -6.36
N PHE A 102 -22.47 4.23 -5.34
CA PHE A 102 -22.31 4.67 -3.97
C PHE A 102 -21.01 5.46 -3.76
N GLY A 103 -19.93 4.99 -4.35
CA GLY A 103 -18.63 5.66 -4.28
C GLY A 103 -18.72 7.09 -4.82
N ARG A 104 -19.26 7.26 -6.01
CA ARG A 104 -19.33 8.58 -6.67
C ARG A 104 -20.33 9.55 -6.04
N LEU A 105 -21.50 9.05 -5.65
CA LEU A 105 -22.59 9.90 -5.19
C LEU A 105 -22.55 10.23 -3.70
N VAL A 106 -21.97 9.34 -2.89
CA VAL A 106 -22.02 9.46 -1.43
C VAL A 106 -20.62 9.58 -0.83
N MET A 107 -19.76 8.57 -1.06
CA MET A 107 -18.50 8.49 -0.33
C MET A 107 -17.47 9.52 -0.78
N ILE A 108 -17.22 9.65 -2.07
CA ILE A 108 -16.22 10.61 -2.59
C ILE A 108 -16.54 12.05 -2.17
N PRO A 109 -17.80 12.53 -2.27
CA PRO A 109 -18.15 13.86 -1.77
C PRO A 109 -17.96 14.06 -0.26
N ALA A 110 -18.06 12.98 0.54
CA ALA A 110 -17.89 13.03 2.00
C ALA A 110 -16.44 12.92 2.47
N LEU A 111 -15.53 12.44 1.61
CA LEU A 111 -14.11 12.25 1.95
C LEU A 111 -13.39 13.52 2.44
N PRO A 112 -13.59 14.70 1.85
CA PRO A 112 -12.92 15.92 2.32
C PRO A 112 -13.19 16.21 3.79
N ASP A 113 -14.43 16.08 4.24
CA ASP A 113 -14.81 16.30 5.64
C ASP A 113 -14.19 15.24 6.57
N PHE A 114 -14.17 13.99 6.13
CA PHE A 114 -13.52 12.92 6.87
C PHE A 114 -12.01 13.14 7.00
N CYS A 115 -11.33 13.48 5.90
CA CYS A 115 -9.89 13.75 5.90
C CYS A 115 -9.53 14.99 6.73
N ALA A 116 -10.40 16.01 6.74
CA ALA A 116 -10.22 17.18 7.59
C ALA A 116 -10.35 16.83 9.08
N ARG A 117 -11.28 15.94 9.43
CA ARG A 117 -11.50 15.47 10.81
C ARG A 117 -10.39 14.54 11.30
N TYR A 118 -9.86 13.70 10.41
CA TYR A 118 -8.85 12.69 10.71
C TYR A 118 -7.63 12.83 9.78
N PRO A 119 -6.82 13.88 9.94
CA PRO A 119 -5.75 14.21 8.98
C PRO A 119 -4.61 13.19 8.95
N GLN A 120 -4.53 12.29 9.94
CA GLN A 120 -3.51 11.24 10.00
C GLN A 120 -3.99 9.90 9.45
N ILE A 121 -5.24 9.83 8.97
CA ILE A 121 -5.76 8.65 8.27
C ILE A 121 -5.57 8.84 6.76
N GLN A 122 -4.88 7.89 6.15
CA GLN A 122 -4.79 7.77 4.71
C GLN A 122 -5.90 6.85 4.20
N VAL A 123 -6.76 7.34 3.33
CA VAL A 123 -7.85 6.55 2.75
C VAL A 123 -7.53 6.24 1.29
N ASP A 124 -7.40 4.97 0.96
CA ASP A 124 -7.32 4.49 -0.42
C ASP A 124 -8.70 4.01 -0.85
N VAL A 125 -9.27 4.66 -1.83
CA VAL A 125 -10.60 4.31 -2.35
C VAL A 125 -10.47 3.74 -3.74
N SER A 126 -10.95 2.51 -3.93
CA SER A 126 -11.24 1.95 -5.25
C SER A 126 -12.75 1.92 -5.48
N VAL A 127 -13.16 2.09 -6.72
CA VAL A 127 -14.58 2.16 -7.11
C VAL A 127 -14.78 1.18 -8.24
N THR A 128 -15.38 0.03 -7.94
CA THR A 128 -15.62 -1.04 -8.91
C THR A 128 -16.93 -1.75 -8.64
N ASP A 129 -17.55 -2.31 -9.69
CA ASP A 129 -18.74 -3.15 -9.53
C ASP A 129 -18.41 -4.65 -9.71
N ARG A 130 -17.14 -5.00 -9.90
CA ARG A 130 -16.71 -6.39 -9.93
C ARG A 130 -16.65 -6.98 -8.52
N GLN A 131 -16.80 -8.27 -8.43
CA GLN A 131 -16.48 -8.98 -7.19
C GLN A 131 -14.96 -8.93 -6.94
N ILE A 132 -14.58 -8.58 -5.72
CA ILE A 132 -13.19 -8.54 -5.29
C ILE A 132 -12.95 -9.55 -4.19
N ASP A 133 -11.76 -10.12 -4.19
CA ASP A 133 -11.27 -10.95 -3.09
C ASP A 133 -10.56 -10.04 -2.09
N LEU A 134 -11.20 -9.81 -0.93
CA LEU A 134 -10.71 -8.93 0.14
C LEU A 134 -9.28 -9.28 0.57
N ILE A 135 -9.00 -10.58 0.70
CA ILE A 135 -7.71 -11.06 1.19
C ILE A 135 -6.64 -10.89 0.12
N ARG A 136 -6.94 -11.30 -1.11
CA ARG A 136 -6.00 -11.21 -2.23
C ARG A 136 -5.66 -9.79 -2.62
N GLU A 137 -6.65 -8.89 -2.56
CA GLU A 137 -6.47 -7.49 -2.96
C GLU A 137 -6.11 -6.58 -1.78
N GLY A 138 -6.03 -7.14 -0.57
CA GLY A 138 -5.64 -6.40 0.63
C GLY A 138 -6.58 -5.23 0.93
N VAL A 139 -7.89 -5.44 0.75
CA VAL A 139 -8.93 -4.44 0.99
C VAL A 139 -9.50 -4.65 2.39
N ASP A 140 -9.55 -3.58 3.19
CA ASP A 140 -10.03 -3.65 4.57
C ASP A 140 -11.56 -3.65 4.67
N CYS A 141 -12.22 -2.96 3.75
CA CYS A 141 -13.67 -2.82 3.75
C CYS A 141 -14.24 -2.77 2.33
N VAL A 142 -15.33 -3.46 2.11
CA VAL A 142 -16.10 -3.43 0.86
C VAL A 142 -17.52 -3.04 1.14
N LEU A 143 -18.02 -2.04 0.40
CA LEU A 143 -19.42 -1.65 0.42
C LEU A 143 -20.06 -1.93 -0.94
N ARG A 144 -21.06 -2.77 -0.94
CA ARG A 144 -21.89 -3.09 -2.10
C ARG A 144 -23.35 -2.79 -1.79
N ILE A 145 -24.03 -2.26 -2.80
CA ILE A 145 -25.47 -2.10 -2.79
C ILE A 145 -26.02 -3.15 -3.74
N GLY A 146 -26.74 -4.11 -3.24
CA GLY A 146 -27.39 -5.19 -4.00
C GLY A 146 -28.75 -5.48 -3.44
#